data_174816c190f26b632949b69a2a1f5463
#
_entry.id   174816c190f26b632949b69a2a1f5463
#
_cell.length_a   1.000
_cell.length_b   1.000
_cell.length_c   1.000
_cell.angle_alpha   90.00
_cell.angle_beta   90.00
_cell.angle_gamma   90.00
#
_symmetry.space_group_name_H-M   'P 1'
#
loop_
_entity.id
_entity.type
_entity.pdbx_description
1 polymer ?
#
loop_
_entity_poly.entity_id
_entity_poly.type
_entity_poly.pdbx_seq_one_letter_code
_entity_poly.pdbx_strand_id
1 'polypeptide(L)'
;GDEGDPGAFMDEGIMEGNPHSILEGMMIAAIAVGAGSGYIYVRAEYPLAVDRLQKAIDQARDIGLLGENILGTEFSFDIRINLGAGAFVCGEGSALTASIEGNRGMPRTKPPRSVDKGLYGKPTCLNNVETFANVPDIIKKGADWFKSVGTEGSSGTKAFALTGNVVNTGLIEVPMGTTMREVVYDIGGGIKNGKAFKAVQ
;
A
#
# COMPACT_ATOMS: atom_id res chain seq x y z
N GLY A 1 0.70 3.71 2.77
CA GLY A 1 1.03 4.69 1.75
C GLY A 1 1.94 5.83 2.21
N ASP A 2 2.86 5.55 3.15
CA ASP A 2 3.88 6.53 3.58
C ASP A 2 5.18 6.29 2.79
N GLU A 3 5.29 6.88 1.61
CA GLU A 3 6.43 6.76 0.70
C GLU A 3 7.39 7.93 0.91
N GLY A 4 8.12 7.91 2.05
CA GLY A 4 9.07 8.96 2.41
C GLY A 4 10.40 8.93 1.65
N ASP A 5 10.67 7.88 0.88
CA ASP A 5 11.89 7.71 0.11
C ASP A 5 11.84 8.59 -1.17
N PRO A 6 12.85 9.44 -1.42
CA PRO A 6 12.86 10.29 -2.60
C PRO A 6 12.77 9.49 -3.91
N GLY A 7 11.75 9.80 -4.71
CA GLY A 7 11.47 9.12 -5.97
C GLY A 7 10.56 7.89 -5.88
N ALA A 8 10.10 7.50 -4.69
CA ALA A 8 9.08 6.46 -4.52
C ALA A 8 7.68 7.07 -4.70
N PHE A 9 6.84 6.47 -5.56
CA PHE A 9 5.45 6.88 -5.80
C PHE A 9 4.56 5.70 -6.28
N MET A 10 4.88 4.48 -5.85
CA MET A 10 4.13 3.27 -6.24
C MET A 10 2.74 3.26 -5.60
N ASP A 11 2.69 3.48 -4.29
CA ASP A 11 1.43 3.50 -3.53
C ASP A 11 0.57 4.70 -3.94
N GLU A 12 1.18 5.86 -4.22
CA GLU A 12 0.50 7.03 -4.77
C GLU A 12 -0.26 6.66 -6.05
N GLY A 13 0.42 5.98 -6.99
CA GLY A 13 -0.17 5.54 -8.25
C GLY A 13 -1.38 4.63 -8.06
N ILE A 14 -1.36 3.74 -7.07
CA ILE A 14 -2.49 2.86 -6.74
C ILE A 14 -3.63 3.64 -6.09
N MET A 15 -3.33 4.49 -5.11
CA MET A 15 -4.32 5.32 -4.41
C MET A 15 -5.04 6.27 -5.35
N GLU A 16 -4.34 6.79 -6.36
CA GLU A 16 -4.91 7.67 -7.37
C GLU A 16 -5.63 6.92 -8.50
N GLY A 17 -5.07 5.80 -8.94
CA GLY A 17 -5.57 5.05 -10.09
C GLY A 17 -6.73 4.12 -9.78
N ASN A 18 -6.69 3.42 -8.64
CA ASN A 18 -7.70 2.45 -8.23
C ASN A 18 -7.88 2.39 -6.71
N PRO A 19 -8.38 3.46 -6.06
CA PRO A 19 -8.58 3.48 -4.61
C PRO A 19 -9.58 2.41 -4.12
N HIS A 20 -10.55 2.04 -4.93
CA HIS A 20 -11.55 1.03 -4.54
C HIS A 20 -10.94 -0.35 -4.29
N SER A 21 -9.89 -0.75 -5.03
CA SER A 21 -9.21 -2.04 -4.78
C SER A 21 -8.58 -2.11 -3.39
N ILE A 22 -8.06 -0.97 -2.90
CA ILE A 22 -7.50 -0.86 -1.55
C ILE A 22 -8.62 -1.05 -0.51
N LEU A 23 -9.74 -0.33 -0.67
CA LEU A 23 -10.88 -0.43 0.25
C LEU A 23 -11.45 -1.84 0.29
N GLU A 24 -11.64 -2.47 -0.87
CA GLU A 24 -12.12 -3.85 -0.99
C GLU A 24 -11.16 -4.83 -0.30
N GLY A 25 -9.86 -4.71 -0.54
CA GLY A 25 -8.84 -5.53 0.13
C GLY A 25 -8.83 -5.35 1.65
N MET A 26 -9.02 -4.13 2.14
CA MET A 26 -9.15 -3.84 3.58
C MET A 26 -10.43 -4.43 4.16
N MET A 27 -11.57 -4.36 3.46
CA MET A 27 -12.82 -4.98 3.90
C MET A 27 -12.71 -6.49 3.98
N ILE A 28 -12.12 -7.14 2.97
CA ILE A 28 -11.87 -8.59 2.98
C ILE A 28 -11.00 -8.98 4.18
N ALA A 29 -9.92 -8.25 4.41
CA ALA A 29 -9.06 -8.48 5.57
C ALA A 29 -9.81 -8.25 6.89
N ALA A 30 -10.63 -7.21 6.98
CA ALA A 30 -11.42 -6.90 8.17
C ALA A 30 -12.40 -8.02 8.51
N ILE A 31 -13.08 -8.59 7.52
CA ILE A 31 -13.95 -9.76 7.70
C ILE A 31 -13.13 -10.94 8.23
N ALA A 32 -11.96 -11.20 7.65
CA ALA A 32 -11.13 -12.34 8.01
C ALA A 32 -10.59 -12.28 9.44
N VAL A 33 -10.30 -11.07 9.96
CA VAL A 33 -9.72 -10.89 11.31
C VAL A 33 -10.71 -10.32 12.33
N GLY A 34 -11.95 -10.03 11.94
CA GLY A 34 -12.98 -9.46 12.82
C GLY A 34 -12.70 -7.99 13.19
N ALA A 35 -12.09 -7.20 12.32
CA ALA A 35 -11.83 -5.79 12.59
C ALA A 35 -13.05 -4.92 12.28
N GLY A 36 -13.34 -3.93 13.13
CA GLY A 36 -14.42 -2.96 12.95
C GLY A 36 -13.96 -1.58 12.46
N SER A 37 -12.65 -1.35 12.35
CA SER A 37 -12.09 -0.04 11.94
C SER A 37 -10.84 -0.22 11.11
N GLY A 38 -10.71 0.57 10.05
CA GLY A 38 -9.53 0.66 9.20
C GLY A 38 -8.97 2.08 9.14
N TYR A 39 -7.67 2.19 8.94
CA TYR A 39 -6.97 3.46 8.76
C TYR A 39 -6.08 3.38 7.52
N ILE A 40 -6.16 4.38 6.65
CA ILE A 40 -5.22 4.57 5.55
C ILE A 40 -4.33 5.74 5.92
N TYR A 41 -3.05 5.46 6.12
CA TYR A 41 -2.06 6.50 6.40
C TYR A 41 -1.46 6.99 5.09
N VAL A 42 -1.71 8.24 4.75
CA VAL A 42 -1.29 8.86 3.50
C VAL A 42 -0.46 10.09 3.80
N ARG A 43 0.56 10.36 3.02
CA ARG A 43 1.35 11.59 3.11
C ARG A 43 0.49 12.82 2.75
N ALA A 44 0.66 13.91 3.50
CA ALA A 44 0.00 15.17 3.18
C ALA A 44 0.44 15.77 1.83
N GLU A 45 1.60 15.32 1.32
CA GLU A 45 2.14 15.70 0.01
C GLU A 45 1.42 15.03 -1.18
N TYR A 46 0.48 14.09 -0.93
CA TYR A 46 -0.32 13.42 -1.94
C TYR A 46 -1.80 13.88 -1.92
N PRO A 47 -2.09 15.17 -2.21
CA PRO A 47 -3.44 15.71 -2.06
C PRO A 47 -4.45 15.04 -3.00
N LEU A 48 -4.03 14.65 -4.20
CA LEU A 48 -4.91 13.97 -5.16
C LEU A 48 -5.27 12.56 -4.70
N ALA A 49 -4.31 11.82 -4.14
CA ALA A 49 -4.55 10.50 -3.55
C ALA A 49 -5.55 10.59 -2.39
N VAL A 50 -5.40 11.60 -1.52
CA VAL A 50 -6.32 11.85 -0.40
C VAL A 50 -7.73 12.14 -0.90
N ASP A 51 -7.89 13.02 -1.89
CA ASP A 51 -9.19 13.36 -2.48
C ASP A 51 -9.87 12.14 -3.10
N ARG A 52 -9.13 11.34 -3.88
CA ARG A 52 -9.66 10.13 -4.54
C ARG A 52 -10.02 9.03 -3.54
N LEU A 53 -9.20 8.81 -2.51
CA LEU A 53 -9.50 7.87 -1.43
C LEU A 53 -10.74 8.31 -0.65
N GLN A 54 -10.85 9.60 -0.29
CA GLN A 54 -12.02 10.11 0.41
C GLN A 54 -13.29 9.91 -0.41
N LYS A 55 -13.24 10.24 -1.70
CA LYS A 55 -14.35 10.02 -2.63
C LYS A 55 -14.74 8.54 -2.73
N ALA A 56 -13.78 7.65 -2.81
CA ALA A 56 -14.03 6.20 -2.84
C ALA A 56 -14.67 5.69 -1.53
N ILE A 57 -14.20 6.19 -0.37
CA ILE A 57 -14.78 5.90 0.94
C ILE A 57 -16.24 6.37 1.00
N ASP A 58 -16.52 7.60 0.58
CA ASP A 58 -17.88 8.15 0.60
C ASP A 58 -18.81 7.36 -0.33
N GLN A 59 -18.35 7.03 -1.54
CA GLN A 59 -19.10 6.17 -2.46
C GLN A 59 -19.39 4.79 -1.87
N ALA A 60 -18.42 4.18 -1.18
CA ALA A 60 -18.61 2.89 -0.54
C ALA A 60 -19.61 2.95 0.64
N ARG A 61 -19.63 4.06 1.38
CA ARG A 61 -20.65 4.32 2.42
C ARG A 61 -22.04 4.51 1.82
N ASP A 62 -22.16 5.28 0.76
CA ASP A 62 -23.43 5.58 0.09
C ASP A 62 -24.14 4.32 -0.41
N ILE A 63 -23.39 3.32 -0.84
CA ILE A 63 -23.93 2.02 -1.30
C ILE A 63 -23.94 0.93 -0.22
N GLY A 64 -23.63 1.28 1.05
CA GLY A 64 -23.71 0.36 2.18
C GLY A 64 -22.60 -0.69 2.25
N LEU A 65 -21.45 -0.44 1.63
CA LEU A 65 -20.26 -1.31 1.72
C LEU A 65 -19.31 -0.89 2.85
N LEU A 66 -19.48 0.31 3.43
CA LEU A 66 -18.81 0.76 4.64
C LEU A 66 -19.85 1.30 5.63
N GLY A 67 -19.55 1.22 6.92
CA GLY A 67 -20.43 1.65 8.00
C GLY A 67 -20.98 0.49 8.81
N GLU A 68 -22.22 0.61 9.24
CA GLU A 68 -22.91 -0.38 10.07
C GLU A 68 -23.71 -1.38 9.23
N ASN A 69 -23.77 -2.64 9.70
CA ASN A 69 -24.58 -3.71 9.11
C ASN A 69 -24.39 -3.89 7.60
N ILE A 70 -23.14 -3.96 7.15
CA ILE A 70 -22.76 -4.03 5.74
C ILE A 70 -23.51 -5.18 5.05
N LEU A 71 -24.16 -4.87 3.91
CA LEU A 71 -24.99 -5.80 3.12
C LEU A 71 -26.07 -6.49 3.94
N GLY A 72 -26.56 -5.86 5.01
CA GLY A 72 -27.61 -6.43 5.89
C GLY A 72 -27.11 -7.53 6.84
N THR A 73 -25.81 -7.67 7.03
CA THR A 73 -25.17 -8.59 7.97
C THR A 73 -24.91 -7.90 9.31
N GLU A 74 -24.45 -8.64 10.31
CA GLU A 74 -23.98 -8.07 11.61
C GLU A 74 -22.58 -7.43 11.50
N PHE A 75 -21.92 -7.54 10.35
CA PHE A 75 -20.59 -6.98 10.15
C PHE A 75 -20.65 -5.47 9.94
N SER A 76 -19.83 -4.75 10.70
CA SER A 76 -19.70 -3.31 10.63
C SER A 76 -18.22 -2.96 10.53
N PHE A 77 -17.86 -2.14 9.55
CA PHE A 77 -16.49 -1.72 9.32
C PHE A 77 -16.46 -0.34 8.65
N ASP A 78 -15.62 0.55 9.13
CA ASP A 78 -15.44 1.86 8.50
C ASP A 78 -13.97 2.21 8.36
N ILE A 79 -13.64 3.04 7.37
CA ILE A 79 -12.28 3.42 7.00
C ILE A 79 -12.11 4.94 7.18
N ARG A 80 -10.97 5.33 7.76
CA ARG A 80 -10.57 6.73 7.93
C ARG A 80 -9.21 6.97 7.31
N ILE A 81 -9.03 8.16 6.73
CA ILE A 81 -7.73 8.62 6.26
C ILE A 81 -7.03 9.37 7.39
N ASN A 82 -5.75 9.08 7.59
CA ASN A 82 -4.87 9.79 8.49
C ASN A 82 -3.71 10.39 7.70
N LEU A 83 -3.52 11.70 7.81
CA LEU A 83 -2.48 12.40 7.07
C LEU A 83 -1.15 12.38 7.82
N GLY A 84 -0.12 11.91 7.16
CA GLY A 84 1.25 11.98 7.62
C GLY A 84 1.89 13.34 7.35
N ALA A 85 2.79 13.77 8.22
CA ALA A 85 3.50 15.06 8.10
C ALA A 85 4.84 14.95 7.34
N GLY A 86 5.02 13.96 6.46
CA GLY A 86 6.19 13.79 5.61
C GLY A 86 7.43 13.23 6.29
N ALA A 87 7.30 12.65 7.49
CA ALA A 87 8.43 12.05 8.19
C ALA A 87 8.70 10.63 7.68
N PHE A 88 9.85 10.38 7.05
CA PHE A 88 10.27 9.07 6.54
C PHE A 88 10.14 7.94 7.58
N VAL A 89 10.42 8.23 8.85
CA VAL A 89 10.32 7.24 9.94
C VAL A 89 8.92 6.68 10.12
N CYS A 90 7.87 7.40 9.71
CA CYS A 90 6.49 6.93 9.78
C CYS A 90 6.16 5.80 8.77
N GLY A 91 7.07 5.47 7.86
CA GLY A 91 7.01 4.23 7.06
C GLY A 91 7.25 2.97 7.88
N GLU A 92 7.89 3.07 9.07
CA GLU A 92 8.00 1.96 10.01
C GLU A 92 6.70 1.81 10.79
N GLY A 93 6.16 0.58 10.89
CA GLY A 93 4.80 0.33 11.38
C GLY A 93 4.53 0.81 12.81
N SER A 94 5.48 0.76 13.72
CA SER A 94 5.27 1.24 15.09
C SER A 94 5.33 2.77 15.19
N ALA A 95 6.14 3.42 14.36
CA ALA A 95 6.16 4.88 14.24
C ALA A 95 4.87 5.39 13.58
N LEU A 96 4.37 4.69 12.56
CA LEU A 96 3.09 4.98 11.91
C LEU A 96 1.94 4.91 12.91
N THR A 97 1.85 3.84 13.71
CA THR A 97 0.79 3.71 14.73
C THR A 97 0.88 4.82 15.77
N ALA A 98 2.08 5.17 16.25
CA ALA A 98 2.27 6.29 17.18
C ALA A 98 1.81 7.63 16.56
N SER A 99 2.07 7.85 15.27
CA SER A 99 1.61 9.04 14.54
C SER A 99 0.08 9.09 14.45
N ILE A 100 -0.59 7.98 14.14
CA ILE A 100 -2.07 7.92 14.11
C ILE A 100 -2.66 8.24 15.51
N GLU A 101 -2.00 7.79 16.57
CA GLU A 101 -2.37 8.05 17.97
C GLU A 101 -2.14 9.51 18.41
N GLY A 102 -1.59 10.37 17.53
CA GLY A 102 -1.27 11.76 17.82
C GLY A 102 0.05 11.94 18.59
N ASN A 103 0.84 10.89 18.69
CA ASN A 103 2.16 10.94 19.31
C ASN A 103 3.26 11.19 18.27
N ARG A 104 4.46 11.54 18.75
CA ARG A 104 5.63 11.61 17.89
C ARG A 104 5.88 10.25 17.23
N GLY A 105 6.09 10.21 15.91
CA GLY A 105 6.40 9.00 15.15
C GLY A 105 7.76 8.43 15.51
N MET A 106 7.83 7.71 16.61
CA MET A 106 9.05 7.04 17.10
C MET A 106 8.89 5.54 16.98
N PRO A 107 9.84 4.82 16.35
CA PRO A 107 9.82 3.38 16.32
C PRO A 107 10.03 2.80 17.71
N ARG A 108 9.40 1.66 17.96
CA ARG A 108 9.59 0.91 19.23
C ARG A 108 10.23 -0.45 18.97
N THR A 109 10.90 -0.96 19.98
CA THR A 109 11.46 -2.32 19.93
C THR A 109 10.35 -3.38 19.90
N LYS A 110 10.61 -4.49 19.22
CA LYS A 110 9.73 -5.67 19.17
C LYS A 110 10.35 -6.80 20.01
N PRO A 111 9.60 -7.61 20.75
CA PRO A 111 8.15 -7.57 20.96
C PRO A 111 7.66 -6.38 21.83
N PRO A 112 6.36 -6.00 21.82
CA PRO A 112 5.26 -6.67 21.11
C PRO A 112 5.20 -6.32 19.62
N ARG A 113 4.69 -7.26 18.79
CA ARG A 113 4.37 -7.01 17.38
C ARG A 113 3.03 -6.26 17.28
N SER A 114 2.75 -5.65 16.13
CA SER A 114 1.47 -4.96 15.89
C SER A 114 0.26 -5.87 16.04
N VAL A 115 0.39 -7.14 15.66
CA VAL A 115 -0.66 -8.15 15.83
C VAL A 115 -0.95 -8.51 17.28
N ASP A 116 -0.01 -8.26 18.18
CA ASP A 116 -0.18 -8.49 19.63
C ASP A 116 -0.64 -7.19 20.32
N LYS A 117 -0.02 -6.05 19.98
CA LYS A 117 -0.31 -4.74 20.57
C LYS A 117 0.07 -3.64 19.58
N GLY A 118 -0.87 -3.26 18.72
CA GLY A 118 -0.74 -2.23 17.71
C GLY A 118 -1.44 -0.92 18.08
N LEU A 119 -2.26 -0.39 17.17
CA LEU A 119 -2.95 0.88 17.29
C LEU A 119 -3.88 0.90 18.52
N TYR A 120 -3.75 1.93 19.34
CA TYR A 120 -4.45 2.09 20.63
C TYR A 120 -4.30 0.86 21.56
N GLY A 121 -3.17 0.18 21.43
CA GLY A 121 -2.88 -1.02 22.24
C GLY A 121 -3.68 -2.27 21.85
N LYS A 122 -4.42 -2.24 20.73
CA LYS A 122 -5.22 -3.36 20.22
C LYS A 122 -4.46 -4.16 19.16
N PRO A 123 -4.77 -5.44 18.97
CA PRO A 123 -4.26 -6.20 17.82
C PRO A 123 -4.54 -5.48 16.51
N THR A 124 -3.52 -5.33 15.68
CA THR A 124 -3.60 -4.55 14.44
C THR A 124 -2.96 -5.29 13.28
N CYS A 125 -3.73 -5.51 12.21
CA CYS A 125 -3.24 -5.99 10.93
C CYS A 125 -2.75 -4.78 10.12
N LEU A 126 -1.46 -4.69 9.87
CA LEU A 126 -0.84 -3.61 9.12
C LEU A 126 -0.17 -4.17 7.86
N ASN A 127 -0.56 -3.66 6.70
CA ASN A 127 0.02 -4.02 5.42
C ASN A 127 0.19 -2.80 4.52
N ASN A 128 1.05 -2.94 3.51
CA ASN A 128 1.25 -1.92 2.49
C ASN A 128 0.01 -1.79 1.58
N VAL A 129 -0.14 -0.64 0.93
CA VAL A 129 -1.22 -0.33 -0.02
C VAL A 129 -1.28 -1.35 -1.16
N GLU A 130 -0.14 -1.64 -1.79
CA GLU A 130 -0.06 -2.62 -2.88
C GLU A 130 -0.52 -4.02 -2.43
N THR A 131 -0.20 -4.43 -1.20
CA THR A 131 -0.65 -5.70 -0.63
C THR A 131 -2.17 -5.78 -0.56
N PHE A 132 -2.83 -4.76 0.00
CA PHE A 132 -4.30 -4.72 0.05
C PHE A 132 -4.94 -4.64 -1.33
N ALA A 133 -4.35 -3.88 -2.26
CA ALA A 133 -4.87 -3.73 -3.61
C ALA A 133 -4.86 -5.05 -4.42
N ASN A 134 -3.97 -5.99 -4.11
CA ASN A 134 -3.92 -7.31 -4.74
C ASN A 134 -4.96 -8.30 -4.20
N VAL A 135 -5.45 -8.12 -2.97
CA VAL A 135 -6.35 -9.09 -2.31
C VAL A 135 -7.63 -9.35 -3.12
N PRO A 136 -8.35 -8.35 -3.64
CA PRO A 136 -9.59 -8.58 -4.41
C PRO A 136 -9.37 -9.47 -5.62
N ASP A 137 -8.32 -9.23 -6.38
CA ASP A 137 -7.98 -10.01 -7.56
C ASP A 137 -7.59 -11.45 -7.21
N ILE A 138 -6.86 -11.65 -6.11
CA ILE A 138 -6.51 -13.00 -5.63
C ILE A 138 -7.76 -13.77 -5.23
N ILE A 139 -8.69 -13.16 -4.52
CA ILE A 139 -9.97 -13.79 -4.14
C ILE A 139 -10.80 -14.11 -5.38
N LYS A 140 -10.91 -13.19 -6.33
CA LYS A 140 -11.71 -13.34 -7.54
C LYS A 140 -11.14 -14.36 -8.53
N LYS A 141 -9.84 -14.36 -8.74
CA LYS A 141 -9.15 -15.16 -9.77
C LYS A 141 -8.54 -16.46 -9.21
N GLY A 142 -8.40 -16.55 -7.90
CA GLY A 142 -7.83 -17.70 -7.19
C GLY A 142 -6.31 -17.63 -6.98
N ALA A 143 -5.84 -18.41 -6.03
CA ALA A 143 -4.42 -18.45 -5.65
C ALA A 143 -3.53 -18.96 -6.78
N ASP A 144 -4.02 -19.90 -7.60
CA ASP A 144 -3.25 -20.45 -8.71
C ASP A 144 -2.99 -19.41 -9.81
N TRP A 145 -3.95 -18.51 -10.05
CA TRP A 145 -3.72 -17.37 -10.92
C TRP A 145 -2.56 -16.50 -10.41
N PHE A 146 -2.56 -16.15 -9.14
CA PHE A 146 -1.49 -15.33 -8.55
C PHE A 146 -0.13 -16.03 -8.59
N LYS A 147 -0.11 -17.35 -8.35
CA LYS A 147 1.10 -18.18 -8.43
C LYS A 147 1.60 -18.40 -9.85
N SER A 148 0.77 -18.23 -10.87
CA SER A 148 1.17 -18.41 -12.28
C SER A 148 2.12 -17.33 -12.79
N VAL A 149 2.26 -16.23 -12.05
CA VAL A 149 3.15 -15.10 -12.35
C VAL A 149 4.22 -15.01 -11.26
N GLY A 150 5.44 -14.68 -11.64
CA GLY A 150 6.56 -14.55 -10.72
C GLY A 150 7.41 -15.81 -10.65
N THR A 151 7.99 -16.09 -9.48
CA THR A 151 8.84 -17.24 -9.22
C THR A 151 8.19 -18.17 -8.20
N GLU A 152 8.71 -19.40 -8.06
CA GLU A 152 8.23 -20.36 -7.06
C GLU A 152 8.29 -19.80 -5.62
N GLY A 153 9.35 -19.05 -5.30
CA GLY A 153 9.53 -18.44 -3.97
C GLY A 153 8.91 -17.07 -3.79
N SER A 154 8.50 -16.40 -4.88
CA SER A 154 7.91 -15.06 -4.87
C SER A 154 6.93 -14.90 -6.01
N SER A 155 5.64 -15.10 -5.71
CA SER A 155 4.57 -15.06 -6.69
C SER A 155 4.05 -13.64 -6.92
N GLY A 156 3.42 -13.44 -8.07
CA GLY A 156 2.77 -12.19 -8.46
C GLY A 156 3.71 -11.20 -9.13
N THR A 157 3.29 -9.95 -9.12
CA THR A 157 4.01 -8.81 -9.69
C THR A 157 4.52 -7.87 -8.60
N LYS A 158 5.37 -6.93 -8.98
CA LYS A 158 5.82 -5.84 -8.14
C LYS A 158 5.85 -4.53 -8.92
N ALA A 159 5.25 -3.50 -8.35
CA ALA A 159 5.35 -2.15 -8.86
C ALA A 159 6.66 -1.48 -8.42
N PHE A 160 7.30 -0.75 -9.34
CA PHE A 160 8.49 0.04 -9.07
C PHE A 160 8.32 1.47 -9.58
N ALA A 161 8.76 2.44 -8.79
CA ALA A 161 8.95 3.80 -9.22
C ALA A 161 10.35 3.94 -9.86
N LEU A 162 10.39 4.07 -11.17
CA LEU A 162 11.63 4.18 -11.93
C LEU A 162 12.01 5.65 -12.07
N THR A 163 13.04 6.08 -11.34
CA THR A 163 13.44 7.49 -11.25
C THR A 163 14.97 7.66 -11.32
N GLY A 164 15.44 8.90 -11.27
CA GLY A 164 16.86 9.23 -11.28
C GLY A 164 17.44 9.36 -12.69
N ASN A 165 18.64 8.82 -12.88
CA ASN A 165 19.42 8.99 -14.13
C ASN A 165 19.10 7.93 -15.21
N VAL A 166 17.96 7.27 -15.14
CA VAL A 166 17.46 6.37 -16.16
C VAL A 166 16.78 7.17 -17.29
N VAL A 167 16.82 6.65 -18.51
CA VAL A 167 16.26 7.36 -19.70
C VAL A 167 14.73 7.49 -19.58
N ASN A 168 14.04 6.37 -19.34
CA ASN A 168 12.59 6.34 -19.16
C ASN A 168 12.27 6.31 -17.67
N THR A 169 11.56 7.31 -17.19
CA THR A 169 11.09 7.40 -15.80
C THR A 169 9.58 7.15 -15.75
N GLY A 170 9.08 6.61 -14.65
CA GLY A 170 7.66 6.36 -14.45
C GLY A 170 7.38 5.20 -13.52
N LEU A 171 6.10 4.85 -13.40
CA LEU A 171 5.65 3.67 -12.68
C LEU A 171 5.66 2.46 -13.63
N ILE A 172 6.27 1.38 -13.20
CA ILE A 172 6.28 0.10 -13.93
C ILE A 172 5.79 -1.02 -13.03
N GLU A 173 5.16 -2.03 -13.62
CA GLU A 173 4.81 -3.27 -12.94
C GLU A 173 5.43 -4.44 -13.70
N VAL A 174 6.14 -5.30 -12.98
CA VAL A 174 6.86 -6.43 -13.55
C VAL A 174 6.62 -7.70 -12.74
N PRO A 175 6.69 -8.89 -13.35
CA PRO A 175 6.68 -10.16 -12.63
C PRO A 175 7.81 -10.23 -11.60
N MET A 176 7.55 -10.82 -10.45
CA MET A 176 8.61 -11.16 -9.49
C MET A 176 9.64 -12.07 -10.16
N GLY A 177 10.93 -11.78 -9.93
CA GLY A 177 12.04 -12.45 -10.59
C GLY A 177 12.61 -11.71 -11.81
N THR A 178 11.94 -10.63 -12.28
CA THR A 178 12.51 -9.72 -13.28
C THR A 178 13.82 -9.14 -12.74
N THR A 179 14.86 -9.22 -13.53
CA THR A 179 16.19 -8.78 -13.09
C THR A 179 16.33 -7.27 -13.09
N MET A 180 17.19 -6.76 -12.22
CA MET A 180 17.52 -5.32 -12.20
C MET A 180 18.08 -4.82 -13.54
N ARG A 181 18.74 -5.70 -14.31
CA ARG A 181 19.22 -5.39 -15.67
C ARG A 181 18.06 -5.11 -16.61
N GLU A 182 17.06 -6.00 -16.63
CA GLU A 182 15.85 -5.81 -17.46
C GLU A 182 15.10 -4.53 -17.06
N VAL A 183 14.94 -4.28 -15.78
CA VAL A 183 14.29 -3.06 -15.28
C VAL A 183 15.05 -1.80 -15.73
N VAL A 184 16.36 -1.75 -15.58
CA VAL A 184 17.16 -0.54 -15.87
C VAL A 184 17.39 -0.34 -17.36
N TYR A 185 17.70 -1.42 -18.11
CA TYR A 185 18.12 -1.29 -19.50
C TYR A 185 16.99 -1.53 -20.50
N ASP A 186 16.21 -2.61 -20.32
CA ASP A 186 15.21 -2.99 -21.31
C ASP A 186 13.95 -2.12 -21.17
N ILE A 187 13.50 -1.85 -19.93
CA ILE A 187 12.35 -1.01 -19.66
C ILE A 187 12.77 0.45 -19.52
N GLY A 188 13.77 0.71 -18.68
CA GLY A 188 14.27 2.05 -18.36
C GLY A 188 15.10 2.70 -19.48
N GLY A 189 15.46 1.95 -20.54
CA GLY A 189 16.22 2.45 -21.67
C GLY A 189 17.69 2.76 -21.36
N GLY A 190 18.20 2.28 -20.22
CA GLY A 190 19.58 2.50 -19.76
C GLY A 190 19.78 3.84 -19.06
N ILE A 191 21.04 4.18 -18.85
CA ILE A 191 21.45 5.40 -18.14
C ILE A 191 21.55 6.57 -19.11
N LYS A 192 21.05 7.73 -18.72
CA LYS A 192 21.09 8.98 -19.49
C LYS A 192 22.51 9.29 -19.99
N ASN A 193 22.60 9.78 -21.19
CA ASN A 193 23.88 10.20 -21.86
C ASN A 193 24.86 9.02 -22.05
N GLY A 194 24.39 7.78 -22.13
CA GLY A 194 25.23 6.59 -22.34
C GLY A 194 26.23 6.29 -21.25
N LYS A 195 25.99 6.82 -20.04
CA LYS A 195 26.86 6.55 -18.88
C LYS A 195 26.70 5.13 -18.38
N ALA A 196 27.72 4.61 -17.72
CA ALA A 196 27.67 3.30 -17.07
C ALA A 196 26.73 3.32 -15.87
N PHE A 197 25.98 2.24 -15.67
CA PHE A 197 25.23 2.00 -14.43
C PHE A 197 26.18 1.91 -13.24
N LYS A 198 25.81 2.54 -12.15
CA LYS A 198 26.63 2.57 -10.93
C LYS A 198 25.93 1.95 -9.73
N ALA A 199 24.73 2.37 -9.45
CA ALA A 199 23.98 1.91 -8.30
C ALA A 199 22.47 2.15 -8.48
N VAL A 200 21.67 1.41 -7.73
CA VAL A 200 20.22 1.59 -7.54
C VAL A 200 19.91 1.53 -6.03
N GLN A 201 18.94 2.30 -5.64
CA GLN A 201 18.38 2.30 -4.30
C GLN A 201 17.00 1.64 -4.31
#